data_c03bcdc83868593f89eea837040d3deb
#
_entry.id   c03bcdc83868593f89eea837040d3deb
#
_cell.length_a   1.000
_cell.length_b   1.000
_cell.length_c   1.000
_cell.angle_alpha   90.00
_cell.angle_beta   90.00
_cell.angle_gamma   90.00
#
_symmetry.space_group_name_H-M   'P 1'
#
loop_
_entity.id
_entity.type
_entity.pdbx_description
1 polymer ?
#
loop_
_entity_poly.entity_id
_entity_poly.type
_entity_poly.pdbx_seq_one_letter_code
_entity_poly.pdbx_strand_id
1 'polypeptide(L)'
;MHQEYHRWFSPALGREMGVEVVGHAGARVLVFPTSMGTHREWLDRRMHEVLRDHLDQGWIQLFLVDHLPGETWYAEHLRPGARAWRYLQYDQYLLNEVVPFSAGINRNPFLIATGASLGAYYAACFGFRHPHVVRRILGMSGLYDIKRLTGGYSDQTVYGCNPSDFMRHEHDPARLEAFRRQDIIFAIGRDDPARANNEELSATLWEKGIGNALRVWDGWAHDWPYWEKMVRLYIGGHD
;
A
#
# COMPACT_ATOMS: atom_id res chain seq x y z
N MET A 1 -23.17 -7.29 6.02
CA MET A 1 -21.88 -7.16 5.34
C MET A 1 -21.28 -8.53 5.15
N HIS A 2 -20.94 -8.91 3.93
CA HIS A 2 -20.32 -10.21 3.62
C HIS A 2 -18.87 -10.21 4.10
N GLN A 3 -18.42 -11.30 4.72
CA GLN A 3 -17.03 -11.46 5.21
C GLN A 3 -16.64 -12.91 5.08
N GLU A 4 -15.45 -13.16 4.50
CA GLU A 4 -14.88 -14.49 4.30
C GLU A 4 -13.39 -14.47 4.59
N TYR A 5 -12.86 -15.54 5.22
CA TYR A 5 -11.44 -15.75 5.40
C TYR A 5 -10.95 -16.84 4.47
N HIS A 6 -9.87 -16.53 3.74
CA HIS A 6 -9.19 -17.46 2.85
C HIS A 6 -7.75 -17.66 3.29
N ARG A 7 -7.27 -18.88 3.12
CA ARG A 7 -5.90 -19.25 3.48
C ARG A 7 -5.36 -20.26 2.48
N TRP A 8 -4.12 -20.05 2.03
CA TRP A 8 -3.45 -21.00 1.16
C TRP A 8 -1.95 -20.99 1.38
N PHE A 9 -1.29 -22.09 0.98
CA PHE A 9 0.16 -22.15 0.96
C PHE A 9 0.67 -21.33 -0.22
N SER A 10 1.47 -20.29 0.05
CA SER A 10 2.07 -19.46 -0.97
C SER A 10 3.36 -20.09 -1.50
N PRO A 11 3.43 -20.45 -2.78
CA PRO A 11 4.68 -20.90 -3.41
C PRO A 11 5.78 -19.84 -3.39
N ALA A 12 5.41 -18.55 -3.58
CA ALA A 12 6.37 -17.45 -3.57
C ALA A 12 7.03 -17.26 -2.20
N LEU A 13 6.28 -17.52 -1.12
CA LEU A 13 6.74 -17.28 0.25
C LEU A 13 7.17 -18.55 0.99
N GLY A 14 6.77 -19.75 0.51
CA GLY A 14 7.03 -21.04 1.15
C GLY A 14 6.31 -21.21 2.48
N ARG A 15 5.13 -20.57 2.64
CA ARG A 15 4.33 -20.62 3.88
C ARG A 15 2.85 -20.36 3.63
N GLU A 16 2.05 -20.66 4.64
CA GLU A 16 0.63 -20.30 4.64
C GLU A 16 0.45 -18.77 4.78
N MET A 17 -0.44 -18.22 3.96
CA MET A 17 -0.84 -16.81 3.98
C MET A 17 -2.34 -16.67 4.03
N GLY A 18 -2.83 -15.65 4.76
CA GLY A 18 -4.23 -15.36 4.94
C GLY A 18 -4.68 -14.09 4.23
N VAL A 19 -5.93 -14.07 3.78
CA VAL A 19 -6.61 -12.89 3.26
C VAL A 19 -8.05 -12.88 3.78
N GLU A 20 -8.46 -11.78 4.41
CA GLU A 20 -9.87 -11.53 4.71
C GLU A 20 -10.51 -10.75 3.56
N VAL A 21 -11.69 -11.17 3.14
CA VAL A 21 -12.49 -10.49 2.13
C VAL A 21 -13.71 -9.89 2.79
N VAL A 22 -13.94 -8.58 2.60
CA VAL A 22 -15.09 -7.87 3.18
C VAL A 22 -15.82 -7.09 2.10
N GLY A 23 -17.15 -7.24 2.05
CA GLY A 23 -17.99 -6.66 0.99
C GLY A 23 -18.27 -7.66 -0.13
N HIS A 24 -18.96 -7.23 -1.19
CA HIS A 24 -19.48 -8.13 -2.20
C HIS A 24 -19.28 -7.65 -3.65
N ALA A 25 -18.92 -6.39 -3.87
CA ALA A 25 -18.78 -5.80 -5.20
C ALA A 25 -17.96 -4.49 -5.16
N GLY A 26 -17.77 -3.88 -6.32
CA GLY A 26 -17.12 -2.58 -6.48
C GLY A 26 -15.65 -2.66 -6.80
N ALA A 27 -14.91 -1.56 -6.61
CA ALA A 27 -13.47 -1.54 -6.78
C ALA A 27 -12.81 -2.50 -5.79
N ARG A 28 -11.83 -3.28 -6.23
CA ARG A 28 -11.05 -4.17 -5.36
C ARG A 28 -10.02 -3.34 -4.59
N VAL A 29 -9.98 -3.50 -3.28
CA VAL A 29 -9.07 -2.74 -2.41
C VAL A 29 -8.13 -3.70 -1.69
N LEU A 30 -6.85 -3.72 -2.07
CA LEU A 30 -5.80 -4.38 -1.30
C LEU A 30 -5.45 -3.50 -0.11
N VAL A 31 -5.66 -4.01 1.08
CA VAL A 31 -5.40 -3.30 2.34
C VAL A 31 -4.18 -3.89 3.02
N PHE A 32 -3.16 -3.07 3.18
CA PHE A 32 -1.91 -3.45 3.85
C PHE A 32 -1.95 -3.04 5.32
N PRO A 33 -1.59 -3.95 6.25
CA PRO A 33 -1.58 -3.64 7.68
C PRO A 33 -0.42 -2.70 8.06
N THR A 34 -0.52 -2.11 9.23
CA THR A 34 0.58 -1.32 9.84
C THR A 34 1.74 -2.22 10.28
N SER A 35 2.76 -1.64 10.90
CA SER A 35 4.05 -2.29 11.21
C SER A 35 3.96 -3.67 11.87
N MET A 36 3.07 -3.83 12.84
CA MET A 36 2.91 -5.08 13.59
C MET A 36 1.50 -5.67 13.44
N GLY A 37 0.72 -5.14 12.48
CA GLY A 37 -0.62 -5.62 12.18
C GLY A 37 -0.62 -6.95 11.44
N THR A 38 -1.80 -7.52 11.31
CA THR A 38 -2.09 -8.69 10.49
C THR A 38 -3.23 -8.37 9.52
N HIS A 39 -3.62 -9.30 8.66
CA HIS A 39 -4.82 -9.17 7.84
C HIS A 39 -6.09 -8.81 8.65
N ARG A 40 -6.12 -9.12 9.96
CA ARG A 40 -7.26 -8.80 10.83
C ARG A 40 -7.27 -7.38 11.38
N GLU A 41 -6.16 -6.66 11.29
CA GLU A 41 -6.00 -5.37 11.97
C GLU A 41 -7.13 -4.37 11.65
N TRP A 42 -7.52 -4.24 10.37
CA TRP A 42 -8.62 -3.34 9.98
C TRP A 42 -9.98 -3.80 10.53
N LEU A 43 -10.20 -5.11 10.71
CA LEU A 43 -11.40 -5.63 11.37
C LEU A 43 -11.37 -5.32 12.86
N ASP A 44 -10.25 -5.60 13.52
CA ASP A 44 -10.08 -5.39 14.95
C ASP A 44 -10.17 -3.89 15.32
N ARG A 45 -9.77 -3.00 14.41
CA ARG A 45 -9.91 -1.54 14.49
C ARG A 45 -11.23 -1.01 13.92
N ARG A 46 -12.14 -1.88 13.52
CA ARG A 46 -13.48 -1.53 12.98
C ARG A 46 -13.46 -0.62 11.74
N MET A 47 -12.35 -0.61 10.98
CA MET A 47 -12.24 0.19 9.76
C MET A 47 -13.28 -0.19 8.69
N HIS A 48 -13.70 -1.46 8.66
CA HIS A 48 -14.81 -1.93 7.82
C HIS A 48 -16.16 -1.28 8.20
N GLU A 49 -16.34 -0.88 9.46
CA GLU A 49 -17.54 -0.14 9.89
C GLU A 49 -17.46 1.33 9.47
N VAL A 50 -16.27 1.93 9.49
CA VAL A 50 -16.03 3.29 8.97
C VAL A 50 -16.40 3.36 7.48
N LEU A 51 -16.15 2.28 6.73
CA LEU A 51 -16.43 2.15 5.30
C LEU A 51 -17.77 1.44 5.01
N ARG A 52 -18.64 1.27 6.00
CA ARG A 52 -19.90 0.53 5.87
C ARG A 52 -20.71 0.96 4.65
N ASP A 53 -20.91 2.27 4.47
CA ASP A 53 -21.70 2.79 3.35
C ASP A 53 -21.09 2.38 2.00
N HIS A 54 -19.77 2.45 1.86
CA HIS A 54 -19.06 2.05 0.63
C HIS A 54 -19.20 0.54 0.36
N LEU A 55 -19.15 -0.27 1.42
CA LEU A 55 -19.26 -1.72 1.33
C LEU A 55 -20.70 -2.18 1.05
N ASP A 56 -21.68 -1.61 1.75
CA ASP A 56 -23.09 -1.97 1.61
C ASP A 56 -23.65 -1.54 0.25
N GLN A 57 -23.19 -0.40 -0.29
CA GLN A 57 -23.53 0.06 -1.65
C GLN A 57 -22.76 -0.68 -2.76
N GLY A 58 -21.80 -1.54 -2.40
CA GLY A 58 -20.99 -2.26 -3.38
C GLY A 58 -20.08 -1.34 -4.20
N TRP A 59 -19.61 -0.22 -3.65
CA TRP A 59 -18.64 0.66 -4.32
C TRP A 59 -17.22 0.12 -4.20
N ILE A 60 -16.92 -0.56 -3.10
CA ILE A 60 -15.63 -1.19 -2.85
C ILE A 60 -15.80 -2.59 -2.24
N GLN A 61 -14.80 -3.44 -2.43
CA GLN A 61 -14.62 -4.72 -1.74
C GLN A 61 -13.19 -4.79 -1.21
N LEU A 62 -13.04 -5.03 0.10
CA LEU A 62 -11.74 -5.07 0.76
C LEU A 62 -11.13 -6.48 0.68
N PHE A 63 -9.85 -6.54 0.41
CA PHE A 63 -8.98 -7.71 0.50
C PHE A 63 -7.86 -7.36 1.48
N LEU A 64 -8.05 -7.76 2.75
CA LEU A 64 -7.13 -7.45 3.83
C LEU A 64 -6.02 -8.51 3.81
N VAL A 65 -4.83 -8.11 3.38
CA VAL A 65 -3.71 -9.03 3.17
C VAL A 65 -2.81 -9.10 4.40
N ASP A 66 -2.25 -10.27 4.64
CA ASP A 66 -1.20 -10.42 5.64
C ASP A 66 0.15 -9.95 5.08
N HIS A 67 1.11 -9.66 5.97
CA HIS A 67 2.46 -9.26 5.60
C HIS A 67 3.51 -9.95 6.50
N LEU A 68 4.79 -9.71 6.21
CA LEU A 68 5.91 -10.41 6.84
C LEU A 68 6.93 -9.45 7.46
N PRO A 69 6.55 -8.56 8.40
CA PRO A 69 7.47 -7.53 8.90
C PRO A 69 8.69 -8.14 9.59
N GLY A 70 8.52 -9.20 10.36
CA GLY A 70 9.60 -9.92 11.05
C GLY A 70 10.52 -10.74 10.13
N GLU A 71 10.16 -10.94 8.85
CA GLU A 71 11.01 -11.58 7.84
C GLU A 71 11.57 -10.56 6.83
N THR A 72 11.02 -9.33 6.82
CA THR A 72 11.40 -8.24 5.92
C THR A 72 12.05 -7.10 6.71
N TRP A 73 11.43 -5.93 6.76
CA TRP A 73 12.06 -4.69 7.26
C TRP A 73 12.44 -4.71 8.73
N TYR A 74 11.77 -5.48 9.57
CA TYR A 74 12.07 -5.65 11.01
C TYR A 74 12.91 -6.88 11.32
N ALA A 75 13.38 -7.63 10.33
CA ALA A 75 14.36 -8.71 10.51
C ALA A 75 15.77 -8.15 10.70
N GLU A 76 16.02 -7.38 11.75
CA GLU A 76 17.26 -6.63 11.96
C GLU A 76 18.51 -7.53 12.07
N HIS A 77 18.32 -8.80 12.39
CA HIS A 77 19.38 -9.84 12.37
C HIS A 77 19.86 -10.18 10.95
N LEU A 78 19.10 -9.81 9.92
CA LEU A 78 19.45 -10.03 8.51
C LEU A 78 20.06 -8.76 7.90
N ARG A 79 20.96 -8.96 6.92
CA ARG A 79 21.49 -7.85 6.11
C ARG A 79 20.35 -7.15 5.33
N PRO A 80 20.42 -5.84 5.09
CA PRO A 80 19.36 -5.10 4.40
C PRO A 80 18.98 -5.68 3.03
N GLY A 81 19.96 -6.12 2.23
CA GLY A 81 19.69 -6.76 0.94
C GLY A 81 18.89 -8.07 1.05
N ALA A 82 19.13 -8.87 2.11
CA ALA A 82 18.35 -10.08 2.35
C ALA A 82 16.90 -9.75 2.76
N ARG A 83 16.70 -8.71 3.58
CA ARG A 83 15.37 -8.19 3.94
C ARG A 83 14.61 -7.69 2.72
N ALA A 84 15.29 -6.94 1.85
CA ALA A 84 14.73 -6.45 0.60
C ALA A 84 14.40 -7.61 -0.37
N TRP A 85 15.24 -8.62 -0.46
CA TRP A 85 14.96 -9.82 -1.25
C TRP A 85 13.69 -10.53 -0.75
N ARG A 86 13.55 -10.68 0.56
CA ARG A 86 12.34 -11.27 1.15
C ARG A 86 11.10 -10.43 0.87
N TYR A 87 11.23 -9.09 0.88
CA TYR A 87 10.17 -8.18 0.47
C TYR A 87 9.78 -8.36 -1.00
N LEU A 88 10.75 -8.58 -1.91
CA LEU A 88 10.46 -8.85 -3.32
C LEU A 88 9.72 -10.19 -3.52
N GLN A 89 9.98 -11.20 -2.71
CA GLN A 89 9.16 -12.43 -2.72
C GLN A 89 7.72 -12.14 -2.27
N TYR A 90 7.55 -11.27 -1.28
CA TYR A 90 6.22 -10.81 -0.88
C TYR A 90 5.51 -10.02 -1.98
N ASP A 91 6.21 -9.16 -2.69
CA ASP A 91 5.70 -8.45 -3.87
C ASP A 91 5.23 -9.42 -4.97
N GLN A 92 5.98 -10.50 -5.21
CA GLN A 92 5.58 -11.57 -6.14
C GLN A 92 4.34 -12.34 -5.65
N TYR A 93 4.23 -12.61 -4.35
CA TYR A 93 3.02 -13.18 -3.76
C TYR A 93 1.80 -12.29 -4.04
N LEU A 94 1.91 -11.00 -3.81
CA LEU A 94 0.82 -10.06 -4.08
C LEU A 94 0.43 -10.08 -5.56
N LEU A 95 1.41 -9.98 -6.45
CA LEU A 95 1.17 -9.88 -7.90
C LEU A 95 0.61 -11.18 -8.48
N ASN A 96 1.19 -12.32 -8.13
CA ASN A 96 0.92 -13.59 -8.81
C ASN A 96 -0.11 -14.47 -8.09
N GLU A 97 -0.43 -14.16 -6.82
CA GLU A 97 -1.37 -14.95 -6.04
C GLU A 97 -2.57 -14.11 -5.58
N VAL A 98 -2.34 -13.01 -4.85
CA VAL A 98 -3.43 -12.18 -4.27
C VAL A 98 -4.22 -11.44 -5.36
N VAL A 99 -3.55 -10.82 -6.34
CA VAL A 99 -4.23 -10.09 -7.42
C VAL A 99 -5.10 -11.03 -8.25
N PRO A 100 -4.62 -12.19 -8.73
CA PRO A 100 -5.48 -13.17 -9.43
C PRO A 100 -6.60 -13.73 -8.54
N PHE A 101 -6.32 -14.05 -7.28
CA PHE A 101 -7.32 -14.49 -6.32
C PHE A 101 -8.45 -13.47 -6.20
N SER A 102 -8.11 -12.19 -5.97
CA SER A 102 -9.11 -11.12 -5.86
C SER A 102 -9.91 -10.93 -7.15
N ALA A 103 -9.28 -11.10 -8.32
CA ALA A 103 -9.93 -11.04 -9.62
C ALA A 103 -10.88 -12.24 -9.87
N GLY A 104 -10.58 -13.39 -9.28
CA GLY A 104 -11.45 -14.57 -9.29
C GLY A 104 -12.75 -14.37 -8.50
N ILE A 105 -12.67 -13.62 -7.39
CA ILE A 105 -13.85 -13.27 -6.56
C ILE A 105 -14.63 -12.11 -7.18
N ASN A 106 -13.92 -11.08 -7.63
CA ASN A 106 -14.52 -9.85 -8.14
C ASN A 106 -13.82 -9.39 -9.43
N ARG A 107 -14.55 -9.45 -10.52
CA ARG A 107 -14.01 -9.14 -11.87
C ARG A 107 -13.85 -7.64 -12.15
N ASN A 108 -14.16 -6.76 -11.21
CA ASN A 108 -13.92 -5.33 -11.39
C ASN A 108 -12.42 -5.07 -11.65
N PRO A 109 -12.04 -4.43 -12.77
CA PRO A 109 -10.63 -4.21 -13.11
C PRO A 109 -9.97 -3.12 -12.26
N PHE A 110 -10.74 -2.29 -11.56
CA PHE A 110 -10.21 -1.20 -10.75
C PHE A 110 -9.64 -1.75 -9.44
N LEU A 111 -8.32 -1.65 -9.30
CA LEU A 111 -7.60 -2.08 -8.11
C LEU A 111 -7.03 -0.88 -7.36
N ILE A 112 -7.36 -0.79 -6.08
CA ILE A 112 -6.85 0.21 -5.14
C ILE A 112 -5.84 -0.50 -4.22
N ALA A 113 -4.70 0.12 -3.98
CA ALA A 113 -3.76 -0.27 -2.93
C ALA A 113 -3.79 0.79 -1.82
N THR A 114 -4.03 0.38 -0.58
CA THR A 114 -4.14 1.31 0.55
C THR A 114 -3.56 0.73 1.83
N GLY A 115 -3.16 1.61 2.72
CA GLY A 115 -2.70 1.28 4.05
C GLY A 115 -2.28 2.50 4.85
N ALA A 116 -1.97 2.31 6.11
CA ALA A 116 -1.46 3.34 7.01
C ALA A 116 -0.05 3.00 7.50
N SER A 117 0.77 4.02 7.77
CA SER A 117 2.14 3.84 8.28
C SER A 117 2.97 2.92 7.36
N LEU A 118 3.49 1.79 7.84
CA LEU A 118 4.19 0.80 7.00
C LEU A 118 3.29 0.26 5.89
N GLY A 119 1.98 0.11 6.13
CA GLY A 119 1.02 -0.30 5.11
C GLY A 119 0.91 0.69 3.95
N ALA A 120 1.05 1.99 4.23
CA ALA A 120 1.12 3.02 3.18
C ALA A 120 2.36 2.87 2.29
N TYR A 121 3.50 2.53 2.89
CA TYR A 121 4.70 2.18 2.13
C TYR A 121 4.46 0.96 1.23
N TYR A 122 3.88 -0.13 1.79
CA TYR A 122 3.57 -1.32 0.99
C TYR A 122 2.63 -0.99 -0.19
N ALA A 123 1.58 -0.21 0.07
CA ALA A 123 0.62 0.20 -0.96
C ALA A 123 1.30 1.01 -2.08
N ALA A 124 2.12 2.00 -1.73
CA ALA A 124 2.83 2.83 -2.70
C ALA A 124 3.91 2.04 -3.45
N CYS A 125 4.73 1.25 -2.74
CA CYS A 125 5.77 0.45 -3.36
C CYS A 125 5.18 -0.57 -4.36
N PHE A 126 4.12 -1.30 -3.97
CA PHE A 126 3.43 -2.22 -4.86
C PHE A 126 2.78 -1.49 -6.04
N GLY A 127 2.09 -0.37 -5.80
CA GLY A 127 1.43 0.40 -6.84
C GLY A 127 2.39 0.98 -7.88
N PHE A 128 3.55 1.47 -7.45
CA PHE A 128 4.58 1.99 -8.37
C PHE A 128 5.38 0.89 -9.07
N ARG A 129 5.56 -0.25 -8.45
CA ARG A 129 6.17 -1.41 -9.13
C ARG A 129 5.27 -1.99 -10.21
N HIS A 130 3.95 -1.93 -10.00
CA HIS A 130 2.92 -2.51 -10.87
C HIS A 130 1.87 -1.49 -11.35
N PRO A 131 2.29 -0.41 -12.08
CA PRO A 131 1.38 0.70 -12.44
C PRO A 131 0.29 0.28 -13.43
N HIS A 132 0.44 -0.84 -14.12
CA HIS A 132 -0.60 -1.39 -14.99
C HIS A 132 -1.67 -2.19 -14.23
N VAL A 133 -1.39 -2.59 -12.99
CA VAL A 133 -2.28 -3.39 -12.13
C VAL A 133 -3.06 -2.50 -11.17
N VAL A 134 -2.35 -1.60 -10.47
CA VAL A 134 -2.94 -0.70 -9.46
C VAL A 134 -3.38 0.60 -10.13
N ARG A 135 -4.65 0.95 -9.95
CA ARG A 135 -5.24 2.17 -10.52
C ARG A 135 -5.30 3.32 -9.54
N ARG A 136 -5.38 3.04 -8.23
CA ARG A 136 -5.33 4.04 -7.18
C ARG A 136 -4.39 3.62 -6.07
N ILE A 137 -3.61 4.57 -5.57
CA ILE A 137 -2.78 4.44 -4.38
C ILE A 137 -3.30 5.42 -3.34
N LEU A 138 -3.66 4.92 -2.15
CA LEU A 138 -4.00 5.75 -1.01
C LEU A 138 -3.06 5.40 0.15
N GLY A 139 -2.08 6.25 0.41
CA GLY A 139 -1.14 6.09 1.51
C GLY A 139 -1.44 7.07 2.64
N MET A 140 -1.67 6.56 3.85
CA MET A 140 -1.96 7.36 5.04
C MET A 140 -0.77 7.32 6.01
N SER A 141 -0.18 8.47 6.30
CA SER A 141 0.97 8.62 7.22
C SER A 141 2.14 7.69 6.86
N GLY A 142 2.46 7.59 5.56
CA GLY A 142 3.48 6.69 5.04
C GLY A 142 4.89 7.27 5.11
N LEU A 143 5.89 6.38 5.13
CA LEU A 143 7.30 6.69 4.89
C LEU A 143 7.72 5.98 3.61
N TYR A 144 8.06 6.71 2.57
CA TYR A 144 8.36 6.18 1.24
C TYR A 144 9.86 6.09 0.92
N ASP A 145 10.72 6.61 1.80
CA ASP A 145 12.16 6.36 1.80
C ASP A 145 12.54 5.39 2.92
N ILE A 146 12.87 4.16 2.53
CA ILE A 146 13.19 3.08 3.47
C ILE A 146 14.64 3.11 4.00
N LYS A 147 15.45 4.12 3.65
CA LYS A 147 16.84 4.22 4.13
C LYS A 147 16.94 4.17 5.65
N ARG A 148 15.95 4.71 6.36
CA ARG A 148 15.86 4.57 7.81
C ARG A 148 15.82 3.10 8.27
N LEU A 149 15.14 2.22 7.54
CA LEU A 149 15.01 0.79 7.86
C LEU A 149 16.25 -0.01 7.48
N THR A 150 17.11 0.53 6.59
CA THR A 150 18.31 -0.13 6.09
C THR A 150 19.61 0.46 6.69
N GLY A 151 19.50 1.43 7.61
CA GLY A 151 20.66 2.14 8.15
C GLY A 151 21.44 2.91 7.09
N GLY A 152 20.77 3.40 6.04
CA GLY A 152 21.39 4.10 4.91
C GLY A 152 21.98 3.17 3.84
N TYR A 153 21.98 1.84 4.06
CA TYR A 153 22.46 0.89 3.07
C TYR A 153 21.53 0.82 1.86
N SER A 154 22.12 0.78 0.66
CA SER A 154 21.40 0.54 -0.59
C SER A 154 22.25 -0.33 -1.52
N ASP A 155 21.61 -1.31 -2.13
CA ASP A 155 22.06 -2.08 -3.28
C ASP A 155 20.93 -2.14 -4.32
N GLN A 156 21.12 -2.84 -5.42
CA GLN A 156 20.11 -2.95 -6.47
C GLN A 156 18.77 -3.50 -5.94
N THR A 157 18.80 -4.41 -4.95
CA THR A 157 17.62 -5.01 -4.37
C THR A 157 16.87 -4.01 -3.48
N VAL A 158 17.59 -3.35 -2.58
CA VAL A 158 17.06 -2.29 -1.71
C VAL A 158 16.53 -1.12 -2.53
N TYR A 159 17.28 -0.69 -3.56
CA TYR A 159 16.85 0.35 -4.49
C TYR A 159 15.49 0.02 -5.13
N GLY A 160 15.30 -1.21 -5.61
CA GLY A 160 14.05 -1.67 -6.21
C GLY A 160 12.87 -1.75 -5.23
N CYS A 161 13.12 -1.59 -3.93
CA CYS A 161 12.12 -1.55 -2.86
C CYS A 161 11.92 -0.14 -2.27
N ASN A 162 12.66 0.88 -2.75
CA ASN A 162 12.59 2.24 -2.22
C ASN A 162 11.88 3.19 -3.19
N PRO A 163 10.56 3.47 -2.99
CA PRO A 163 9.80 4.36 -3.86
C PRO A 163 10.46 5.71 -4.10
N SER A 164 11.03 6.34 -3.08
CA SER A 164 11.69 7.64 -3.22
C SER A 164 12.91 7.60 -4.15
N ASP A 165 13.65 6.47 -4.15
CA ASP A 165 14.82 6.33 -5.02
C ASP A 165 14.43 5.96 -6.45
N PHE A 166 13.65 4.89 -6.65
CA PHE A 166 13.37 4.43 -8.01
C PHE A 166 12.42 5.38 -8.77
N MET A 167 11.49 6.08 -8.10
CA MET A 167 10.65 7.07 -8.77
C MET A 167 11.46 8.30 -9.22
N ARG A 168 12.46 8.72 -8.43
CA ARG A 168 13.36 9.82 -8.81
C ARG A 168 14.11 9.52 -10.11
N HIS A 169 14.56 8.29 -10.29
CA HIS A 169 15.37 7.87 -11.44
C HIS A 169 14.57 7.15 -12.54
N GLU A 170 13.25 7.15 -12.45
CA GLU A 170 12.41 6.58 -13.49
C GLU A 170 12.37 7.49 -14.73
N HIS A 171 12.73 6.95 -15.87
CA HIS A 171 12.76 7.66 -17.15
C HIS A 171 12.10 6.87 -18.30
N ASP A 172 11.65 5.64 -18.05
CA ASP A 172 10.97 4.84 -19.08
C ASP A 172 9.64 5.51 -19.47
N PRO A 173 9.45 5.90 -20.74
CA PRO A 173 8.25 6.62 -21.17
C PRO A 173 6.97 5.80 -21.00
N ALA A 174 7.02 4.48 -21.16
CA ALA A 174 5.84 3.62 -21.03
C ALA A 174 5.44 3.50 -19.55
N ARG A 175 6.41 3.41 -18.63
CA ARG A 175 6.15 3.42 -17.20
C ARG A 175 5.64 4.78 -16.73
N LEU A 176 6.24 5.88 -17.19
CA LEU A 176 5.76 7.23 -16.88
C LEU A 176 4.31 7.44 -17.33
N GLU A 177 3.95 6.95 -18.53
CA GLU A 177 2.57 7.01 -19.01
C GLU A 177 1.62 6.14 -18.14
N ALA A 178 2.07 4.98 -17.67
CA ALA A 178 1.28 4.16 -16.76
C ALA A 178 1.05 4.84 -15.41
N PHE A 179 2.06 5.51 -14.83
CA PHE A 179 1.91 6.28 -13.59
C PHE A 179 0.95 7.46 -13.75
N ARG A 180 0.96 8.15 -14.90
CA ARG A 180 0.02 9.26 -15.18
C ARG A 180 -1.45 8.84 -15.19
N ARG A 181 -1.71 7.54 -15.35
CA ARG A 181 -3.06 6.95 -15.30
C ARG A 181 -3.46 6.50 -13.90
N GLN A 182 -2.56 6.56 -12.94
CA GLN A 182 -2.87 6.24 -11.55
C GLN A 182 -3.43 7.47 -10.84
N ASP A 183 -4.37 7.23 -9.94
CA ASP A 183 -4.86 8.18 -8.97
C ASP A 183 -4.05 8.00 -7.66
N ILE A 184 -3.18 8.96 -7.35
CA ILE A 184 -2.21 8.85 -6.26
C ILE A 184 -2.54 9.87 -5.18
N ILE A 185 -2.81 9.38 -3.97
CA ILE A 185 -3.20 10.20 -2.83
C ILE A 185 -2.31 9.85 -1.64
N PHE A 186 -1.63 10.85 -1.09
CA PHE A 186 -0.90 10.76 0.16
C PHE A 186 -1.55 11.68 1.20
N ALA A 187 -1.83 11.15 2.38
CA ALA A 187 -2.33 11.93 3.51
C ALA A 187 -1.32 11.83 4.66
N ILE A 188 -0.90 12.96 5.22
CA ILE A 188 0.15 13.03 6.23
C ILE A 188 -0.14 14.16 7.24
N GLY A 189 0.24 13.98 8.49
CA GLY A 189 0.19 15.01 9.50
C GLY A 189 1.24 16.11 9.28
N ARG A 190 0.89 17.36 9.60
CA ARG A 190 1.83 18.49 9.55
C ARG A 190 3.04 18.28 10.45
N ASP A 191 2.83 17.65 11.61
CA ASP A 191 3.86 17.40 12.62
C ASP A 191 4.39 15.96 12.57
N ASP A 192 4.03 15.18 11.55
CA ASP A 192 4.56 13.84 11.34
C ASP A 192 6.03 13.92 10.87
N PRO A 193 6.96 13.20 11.51
CA PRO A 193 8.37 13.16 11.07
C PRO A 193 8.58 12.71 9.62
N ALA A 194 7.64 11.95 9.04
CA ALA A 194 7.70 11.51 7.65
C ALA A 194 7.19 12.56 6.64
N ARG A 195 6.70 13.71 7.10
CA ARG A 195 6.11 14.74 6.24
C ARG A 195 7.06 15.18 5.12
N ALA A 196 8.30 15.51 5.44
CA ALA A 196 9.27 15.96 4.46
C ALA A 196 9.49 14.93 3.33
N ASN A 197 9.49 13.64 3.67
CA ASN A 197 9.60 12.57 2.68
C ASN A 197 8.35 12.47 1.78
N ASN A 198 7.16 12.70 2.33
CA ASN A 198 5.92 12.75 1.54
C ASN A 198 5.93 13.94 0.56
N GLU A 199 6.37 15.12 1.02
CA GLU A 199 6.53 16.32 0.19
C GLU A 199 7.54 16.10 -0.94
N GLU A 200 8.69 15.48 -0.63
CA GLU A 200 9.73 15.15 -1.60
C GLU A 200 9.24 14.17 -2.68
N LEU A 201 8.55 13.09 -2.28
CA LEU A 201 7.99 12.13 -3.24
C LEU A 201 6.91 12.80 -4.10
N SER A 202 6.01 13.58 -3.50
CA SER A 202 4.99 14.32 -4.23
C SER A 202 5.60 15.27 -5.26
N ALA A 203 6.61 16.03 -4.89
CA ALA A 203 7.35 16.92 -5.80
C ALA A 203 8.01 16.14 -6.94
N THR A 204 8.69 15.02 -6.64
CA THR A 204 9.31 14.13 -7.64
C THR A 204 8.28 13.64 -8.67
N LEU A 205 7.07 13.27 -8.22
CA LEU A 205 6.00 12.86 -9.12
C LEU A 205 5.55 14.01 -10.03
N TRP A 206 5.32 15.21 -9.47
CA TRP A 206 4.95 16.39 -10.24
C TRP A 206 6.03 16.79 -11.27
N GLU A 207 7.31 16.75 -10.93
CA GLU A 207 8.42 17.00 -11.85
C GLU A 207 8.42 16.07 -13.07
N LYS A 208 7.88 14.85 -12.91
CA LYS A 208 7.74 13.84 -13.97
C LYS A 208 6.39 13.93 -14.70
N GLY A 209 5.56 14.92 -14.39
CA GLY A 209 4.22 15.06 -14.95
C GLY A 209 3.25 13.98 -14.48
N ILE A 210 3.48 13.40 -13.30
CA ILE A 210 2.60 12.42 -12.66
C ILE A 210 1.76 13.16 -11.64
N GLY A 211 0.46 13.30 -11.92
CA GLY A 211 -0.50 13.93 -11.02
C GLY A 211 -0.63 13.17 -9.70
N ASN A 212 -0.63 13.89 -8.59
CA ASN A 212 -0.85 13.31 -7.27
C ASN A 212 -1.45 14.34 -6.32
N ALA A 213 -2.10 13.88 -5.26
CA ALA A 213 -2.66 14.71 -4.21
C ALA A 213 -1.91 14.46 -2.89
N LEU A 214 -1.25 15.50 -2.37
CA LEU A 214 -0.71 15.50 -1.02
C LEU A 214 -1.66 16.24 -0.08
N ARG A 215 -2.25 15.54 0.89
CA ARG A 215 -3.21 16.05 1.87
C ARG A 215 -2.53 16.20 3.22
N VAL A 216 -2.22 17.42 3.62
CA VAL A 216 -1.58 17.72 4.90
C VAL A 216 -2.66 18.00 5.95
N TRP A 217 -2.67 17.20 7.01
CA TRP A 217 -3.60 17.28 8.14
C TRP A 217 -2.97 18.03 9.31
N ASP A 218 -3.78 18.66 10.13
CA ASP A 218 -3.29 19.35 11.33
C ASP A 218 -2.79 18.35 12.39
N GLY A 219 -1.71 18.71 13.07
CA GLY A 219 -1.08 17.89 14.09
C GLY A 219 -0.29 16.71 13.54
N TRP A 220 -0.05 15.73 14.41
CA TRP A 220 0.74 14.54 14.09
C TRP A 220 0.01 13.58 13.14
N ALA A 221 -1.29 13.43 13.27
CA ALA A 221 -2.19 12.65 12.41
C ALA A 221 -1.68 11.24 12.02
N HIS A 222 -1.00 10.55 12.95
CA HIS A 222 -0.42 9.22 12.75
C HIS A 222 -1.04 8.21 13.72
N ASP A 223 -2.37 8.11 13.71
CA ASP A 223 -3.12 7.19 14.57
C ASP A 223 -4.51 6.90 13.97
N TRP A 224 -5.17 5.86 14.46
CA TRP A 224 -6.43 5.32 13.98
C TRP A 224 -7.54 6.35 13.82
N PRO A 225 -7.80 7.27 14.78
CA PRO A 225 -8.87 8.27 14.63
C PRO A 225 -8.68 9.21 13.43
N TYR A 226 -7.44 9.41 12.97
CA TYR A 226 -7.14 10.15 11.76
C TYR A 226 -7.29 9.27 10.52
N TRP A 227 -6.78 8.03 10.55
CA TRP A 227 -6.86 7.10 9.42
C TRP A 227 -8.30 6.72 9.07
N GLU A 228 -9.19 6.61 10.07
CA GLU A 228 -10.63 6.44 9.87
C GLU A 228 -11.22 7.58 9.01
N LYS A 229 -10.88 8.83 9.33
CA LYS A 229 -11.34 9.99 8.57
C LYS A 229 -10.68 10.05 7.18
N MET A 230 -9.37 9.83 7.10
CA MET A 230 -8.62 9.85 5.86
C MET A 230 -9.14 8.82 4.85
N VAL A 231 -9.34 7.57 5.28
CA VAL A 231 -9.81 6.52 4.38
C VAL A 231 -11.22 6.82 3.89
N ARG A 232 -12.11 7.29 4.75
CA ARG A 232 -13.49 7.63 4.37
C ARG A 232 -13.54 8.77 3.35
N LEU A 233 -12.67 9.77 3.48
CA LEU A 233 -12.61 10.91 2.56
C LEU A 233 -11.97 10.57 1.23
N TYR A 234 -10.95 9.71 1.21
CA TYR A 234 -10.08 9.58 0.03
C TYR A 234 -10.14 8.23 -0.67
N ILE A 235 -10.81 7.22 -0.09
CA ILE A 235 -10.91 5.91 -0.75
C ILE A 235 -11.65 5.98 -2.09
N GLY A 236 -12.59 6.92 -2.22
CA GLY A 236 -13.36 7.18 -3.44
C GLY A 236 -12.61 7.96 -4.52
N GLY A 237 -11.49 8.59 -4.19
CA GLY A 237 -10.72 9.49 -5.06
C GLY A 237 -10.26 10.74 -4.32
N HIS A 238 -9.64 11.68 -5.04
CA HIS A 238 -9.06 12.88 -4.44
C HIS A 238 -9.92 14.14 -4.58
N ASP A 239 -11.21 13.97 -4.82
CA ASP A 239 -12.16 15.09 -4.95
C ASP A 239 -12.42 15.79 -3.61
#